data_db29b1e809f01e439333352ef1d076ce
#
_entry.id   db29b1e809f01e439333352ef1d076ce
#
_cell.length_a   1.000
_cell.length_b   1.000
_cell.length_c   1.000
_cell.angle_alpha   90.00
_cell.angle_beta   90.00
_cell.angle_gamma   90.00
#
_symmetry.space_group_name_H-M   'P 1'
#
loop_
_entity.id
_entity.type
_entity.pdbx_description
1 polymer ?
#
loop_
_entity_poly.entity_id
_entity_poly.type
_entity_poly.pdbx_seq_one_letter_code
_entity_poly.pdbx_strand_id
1 'polypeptide(L)'
;MLGMWSPLLLWGLVTPCQGLLETVGTLARIDKDELGKAIQNSLVGGPILQNVLGTVTSVNQGLLGSGGLLGGGGLLSYGGVFGVVEELSGLKVEEVTLPKVSVKLLPGFGVQLNLHTKVGLHGSGPLGSVLQLAAEVNVSSRVALGVSARGTPILILKRCSTLLGHISLLTGLLPAPLFGVVEQTLFKVLPELLCPVVDSVLGVVNELLGAVLGLVPLGALGSVEFTLATLPLISNQYIELDVNPIVKSVAGDVIDFPKPRNPVKVPPKEDHTSQVTVPLFLFNTVFGLLQTSGALDLDITSELVPSNVPLTTTDLAALVPEALRKLPPGQQLLLSLRVKEAPTVTLQNHKATVSISATIHVLSYFPQGAHEALFQLNGVMTLNAQLAPSATKLHISLSLERLSVQLVSSSAHTFDASRLEEWLSSVVRLAYVPKLNVNLDVGIPLPKVLNVNFANAALAIIENAVVLTVPS
;
A
#
# COMPACT_ATOMS: atom_id res chain seq x y z
N MET A 1 -26.20 -62.60 -1.83
CA MET A 1 -26.70 -61.35 -2.45
C MET A 1 -25.76 -60.25 -1.99
N LEU A 2 -24.78 -59.94 -2.84
CA LEU A 2 -23.78 -58.91 -2.57
C LEU A 2 -24.34 -57.61 -3.18
N GLY A 3 -24.64 -56.65 -2.31
CA GLY A 3 -25.11 -55.33 -2.70
C GLY A 3 -23.97 -54.51 -3.29
N MET A 4 -24.16 -54.14 -4.54
CA MET A 4 -23.32 -53.14 -5.25
C MET A 4 -23.43 -51.80 -4.54
N TRP A 5 -22.36 -51.38 -3.85
CA TRP A 5 -22.21 -50.00 -3.40
C TRP A 5 -21.74 -49.12 -4.58
N SER A 6 -22.62 -48.22 -4.90
CA SER A 6 -22.51 -47.30 -6.02
C SER A 6 -21.27 -46.37 -5.88
N PRO A 7 -20.48 -46.17 -6.95
CA PRO A 7 -19.33 -45.22 -6.94
C PRO A 7 -19.75 -43.74 -7.02
N LEU A 8 -21.03 -43.44 -6.77
CA LEU A 8 -21.57 -42.07 -6.89
C LEU A 8 -21.29 -41.15 -5.70
N LEU A 9 -20.71 -41.67 -4.61
CA LEU A 9 -20.39 -40.85 -3.40
C LEU A 9 -19.00 -40.21 -3.41
N LEU A 10 -18.15 -40.49 -4.40
CA LEU A 10 -16.84 -39.89 -4.54
C LEU A 10 -16.78 -38.68 -5.47
N TRP A 11 -17.86 -38.37 -6.17
CA TRP A 11 -17.94 -37.19 -7.05
C TRP A 11 -18.46 -35.92 -6.37
N GLY A 12 -18.93 -36.00 -5.14
CA GLY A 12 -19.45 -34.88 -4.37
C GLY A 12 -18.41 -34.07 -3.58
N LEU A 13 -17.14 -34.50 -3.55
CA LEU A 13 -16.09 -33.84 -2.76
C LEU A 13 -15.02 -33.13 -3.58
N VAL A 14 -15.12 -33.16 -4.89
CA VAL A 14 -14.38 -32.23 -5.76
C VAL A 14 -15.33 -31.10 -6.10
N THR A 15 -15.65 -30.26 -5.12
CA THR A 15 -15.96 -28.87 -5.47
C THR A 15 -14.74 -28.37 -6.21
N PRO A 16 -14.87 -27.94 -7.49
CA PRO A 16 -13.77 -27.24 -8.11
C PRO A 16 -13.45 -26.10 -7.15
N CYS A 17 -12.22 -26.08 -6.65
CA CYS A 17 -11.67 -24.95 -5.95
C CYS A 17 -11.92 -23.78 -6.89
N GLN A 18 -12.96 -23.00 -6.61
CA GLN A 18 -13.31 -21.83 -7.41
C GLN A 18 -12.06 -20.98 -7.45
N GLY A 19 -11.57 -20.79 -8.67
CA GLY A 19 -10.24 -20.40 -9.03
C GLY A 19 -9.64 -19.40 -8.05
N LEU A 20 -8.44 -19.69 -7.61
CA LEU A 20 -7.50 -18.70 -7.12
C LEU A 20 -7.71 -17.44 -7.96
N LEU A 21 -8.12 -16.35 -7.35
CA LEU A 21 -8.28 -15.09 -8.05
C LEU A 21 -7.00 -14.86 -8.86
N GLU A 22 -7.12 -14.69 -10.18
CA GLU A 22 -5.97 -14.49 -11.03
C GLU A 22 -5.20 -13.29 -10.52
N THR A 23 -3.95 -13.50 -10.12
CA THR A 23 -3.11 -12.45 -9.60
C THR A 23 -2.65 -11.56 -10.76
N VAL A 24 -2.72 -10.25 -10.56
CA VAL A 24 -2.25 -9.28 -11.57
C VAL A 24 -0.83 -8.81 -11.33
N GLY A 25 -0.19 -9.28 -10.23
CA GLY A 25 1.21 -8.97 -9.91
C GLY A 25 1.42 -7.71 -9.08
N THR A 26 0.39 -7.20 -8.39
CA THR A 26 0.56 -6.15 -7.39
C THR A 26 1.02 -6.78 -6.08
N LEU A 27 2.33 -6.85 -5.90
CA LEU A 27 2.96 -7.48 -4.74
C LEU A 27 3.53 -6.43 -3.79
N ALA A 28 3.22 -6.55 -2.50
CA ALA A 28 3.86 -5.79 -1.45
C ALA A 28 4.72 -6.73 -0.60
N ARG A 29 6.04 -6.50 -0.56
CA ARG A 29 7.00 -7.22 0.26
C ARG A 29 7.49 -6.32 1.38
N ILE A 30 7.08 -6.67 2.59
CA ILE A 30 7.34 -5.86 3.79
C ILE A 30 8.51 -6.47 4.53
N ASP A 31 9.56 -5.69 4.74
CA ASP A 31 10.69 -6.11 5.56
C ASP A 31 10.29 -6.20 7.05
N LYS A 32 10.96 -7.09 7.79
CA LYS A 32 10.74 -7.27 9.23
C LYS A 32 10.97 -5.98 10.04
N ASP A 33 11.91 -5.15 9.57
CA ASP A 33 12.27 -3.90 10.27
C ASP A 33 11.13 -2.87 10.15
N GLU A 34 10.41 -2.82 9.02
CA GLU A 34 9.20 -1.99 8.90
C GLU A 34 8.09 -2.44 9.84
N LEU A 35 7.89 -3.75 9.99
CA LEU A 35 6.97 -4.27 11.00
C LEU A 35 7.42 -3.90 12.41
N GLY A 36 8.71 -4.04 12.70
CA GLY A 36 9.30 -3.63 13.97
C GLY A 36 9.09 -2.13 14.26
N LYS A 37 9.30 -1.26 13.28
CA LYS A 37 9.03 0.18 13.40
C LYS A 37 7.55 0.47 13.65
N ALA A 38 6.63 -0.19 12.95
CA ALA A 38 5.20 -0.02 13.15
C ALA A 38 4.79 -0.39 14.58
N ILE A 39 5.33 -1.49 15.12
CA ILE A 39 5.13 -1.91 16.49
C ILE A 39 5.72 -0.90 17.47
N GLN A 40 6.96 -0.48 17.26
CA GLN A 40 7.64 0.52 18.11
C GLN A 40 6.87 1.84 18.14
N ASN A 41 6.42 2.32 17.00
CA ASN A 41 5.66 3.57 16.89
C ASN A 41 4.30 3.49 17.60
N SER A 42 3.64 2.33 17.57
CA SER A 42 2.38 2.11 18.29
C SER A 42 2.56 2.19 19.81
N LEU A 43 3.72 1.82 20.31
CA LEU A 43 4.08 1.92 21.73
C LEU A 43 4.42 3.36 22.15
N VAL A 44 5.12 4.10 21.29
CA VAL A 44 5.59 5.49 21.59
C VAL A 44 4.43 6.48 21.53
N GLY A 45 3.60 6.41 20.51
CA GLY A 45 2.58 7.43 20.21
C GLY A 45 1.19 7.16 20.78
N GLY A 46 0.95 5.99 21.38
CA GLY A 46 -0.38 5.54 21.75
C GLY A 46 -0.63 5.50 23.26
N PRO A 47 -1.92 5.42 23.67
CA PRO A 47 -2.31 5.27 25.08
C PRO A 47 -1.99 3.88 25.64
N ILE A 48 -1.36 2.99 24.86
CA ILE A 48 -1.17 1.58 25.24
C ILE A 48 -0.39 1.45 26.55
N LEU A 49 0.76 2.16 26.69
CA LEU A 49 1.53 2.12 27.92
C LEU A 49 0.84 2.84 29.09
N GLN A 50 0.08 3.90 28.82
CA GLN A 50 -0.72 4.58 29.85
C GLN A 50 -1.86 3.68 30.34
N ASN A 51 -2.50 2.94 29.46
CA ASN A 51 -3.54 1.96 29.82
C ASN A 51 -2.95 0.79 30.64
N VAL A 52 -1.71 0.41 30.37
CA VAL A 52 -0.98 -0.60 31.18
C VAL A 52 -0.80 -0.11 32.61
N LEU A 53 -0.37 1.14 32.81
CA LEU A 53 -0.23 1.72 34.15
C LEU A 53 -1.58 1.79 34.88
N GLY A 54 -2.68 2.06 34.17
CA GLY A 54 -4.04 1.98 34.72
C GLY A 54 -4.43 0.55 35.14
N THR A 55 -4.07 -0.46 34.33
CA THR A 55 -4.28 -1.87 34.64
C THR A 55 -3.41 -2.33 35.81
N VAL A 56 -2.19 -1.80 35.93
CA VAL A 56 -1.29 -2.03 37.07
C VAL A 56 -1.95 -1.67 38.39
N THR A 57 -2.69 -0.55 38.44
CA THR A 57 -3.39 -0.14 39.65
C THR A 57 -4.43 -1.18 40.07
N SER A 58 -5.17 -1.76 39.14
CA SER A 58 -6.16 -2.81 39.42
C SER A 58 -5.51 -4.15 39.81
N VAL A 59 -4.40 -4.52 39.20
CA VAL A 59 -3.61 -5.71 39.56
C VAL A 59 -3.02 -5.57 40.96
N ASN A 60 -2.46 -4.38 41.26
CA ASN A 60 -1.94 -4.10 42.61
C ASN A 60 -3.05 -4.21 43.67
N GLN A 61 -4.27 -3.77 43.40
CA GLN A 61 -5.43 -3.92 44.29
C GLN A 61 -5.84 -5.40 44.39
N GLY A 62 -5.78 -6.18 43.33
CA GLY A 62 -6.05 -7.61 43.32
C GLY A 62 -5.00 -8.44 44.06
N LEU A 63 -3.74 -8.01 44.07
CA LEU A 63 -2.64 -8.65 44.81
C LEU A 63 -2.71 -8.41 46.32
N LEU A 64 -3.13 -7.22 46.72
CA LEU A 64 -3.10 -6.74 48.12
C LEU A 64 -4.48 -6.69 48.75
N GLY A 65 -5.56 -6.89 47.99
CA GLY A 65 -6.92 -6.97 48.50
C GLY A 65 -7.13 -8.18 49.43
N SER A 66 -8.13 -8.13 50.27
CA SER A 66 -8.42 -9.18 51.29
C SER A 66 -8.59 -10.61 50.76
N GLY A 67 -8.80 -10.76 49.42
CA GLY A 67 -8.82 -12.02 48.68
C GLY A 67 -7.71 -12.18 47.65
N GLY A 68 -6.76 -11.22 47.56
CA GLY A 68 -5.67 -11.25 46.62
C GLY A 68 -4.56 -12.24 46.97
N LEU A 69 -3.64 -12.48 46.06
CA LEU A 69 -2.55 -13.47 46.19
C LEU A 69 -1.69 -13.26 47.45
N LEU A 70 -1.52 -12.01 47.86
CA LEU A 70 -0.74 -11.57 49.01
C LEU A 70 -1.63 -11.06 50.18
N GLY A 71 -2.95 -11.07 50.02
CA GLY A 71 -3.90 -10.65 51.06
C GLY A 71 -4.17 -11.75 52.09
N GLY A 72 -4.73 -11.38 53.23
CA GLY A 72 -4.93 -12.27 54.40
C GLY A 72 -5.79 -13.54 54.17
N GLY A 73 -6.39 -13.72 53.00
CA GLY A 73 -7.11 -14.92 52.54
C GLY A 73 -6.53 -15.58 51.31
N GLY A 74 -5.36 -15.14 50.81
CA GLY A 74 -4.77 -15.61 49.56
C GLY A 74 -3.99 -16.93 49.69
N LEU A 75 -3.66 -17.52 48.55
CA LEU A 75 -3.00 -18.82 48.40
C LEU A 75 -1.67 -18.96 49.16
N LEU A 76 -1.00 -17.84 49.49
CA LEU A 76 0.27 -17.79 50.23
C LEU A 76 0.05 -17.66 51.74
N SER A 77 -1.18 -17.46 52.21
CA SER A 77 -1.49 -17.29 53.62
C SER A 77 -1.42 -18.59 54.46
N TYR A 78 -1.39 -19.75 53.79
CA TYR A 78 -1.46 -21.06 54.47
C TYR A 78 -0.12 -21.73 54.79
N GLY A 79 1.02 -21.08 54.51
CA GLY A 79 2.34 -21.73 54.58
C GLY A 79 3.38 -21.12 55.52
N GLY A 80 3.01 -20.43 56.58
CA GLY A 80 4.02 -19.91 57.54
C GLY A 80 4.86 -18.73 57.08
N VAL A 81 4.50 -18.10 56.00
CA VAL A 81 5.21 -16.94 55.38
C VAL A 81 4.59 -15.61 55.84
N PHE A 82 3.66 -15.66 56.82
CA PHE A 82 2.88 -14.49 57.27
C PHE A 82 3.73 -13.28 57.73
N GLY A 83 4.83 -13.52 58.36
CA GLY A 83 5.70 -12.43 58.83
C GLY A 83 6.49 -11.76 57.70
N VAL A 84 6.64 -12.45 56.57
CA VAL A 84 7.47 -11.98 55.42
C VAL A 84 6.63 -11.11 54.46
N VAL A 85 5.33 -11.33 54.39
CA VAL A 85 4.42 -10.63 53.49
C VAL A 85 4.03 -9.24 54.05
N GLU A 86 3.90 -9.11 55.37
CA GLU A 86 3.64 -7.82 56.06
C GLU A 86 4.78 -6.84 55.84
N GLU A 87 6.04 -7.33 55.80
CA GLU A 87 7.22 -6.49 55.52
C GLU A 87 7.33 -5.97 54.11
N LEU A 88 6.59 -6.56 53.15
CA LEU A 88 6.51 -6.15 51.75
C LEU A 88 5.19 -5.47 51.42
N SER A 89 4.41 -5.07 52.41
CA SER A 89 3.14 -4.39 52.18
C SER A 89 3.38 -3.06 51.41
N GLY A 90 2.62 -2.90 50.34
CA GLY A 90 2.71 -1.70 49.50
C GLY A 90 3.69 -1.74 48.34
N LEU A 91 4.32 -2.88 48.03
CA LEU A 91 5.11 -3.03 46.81
C LEU A 91 4.19 -2.98 45.57
N LYS A 92 4.39 -1.98 44.73
CA LYS A 92 3.59 -1.74 43.50
C LYS A 92 4.50 -1.65 42.31
N VAL A 93 3.96 -2.01 41.14
CA VAL A 93 4.54 -1.63 39.86
C VAL A 93 4.23 -0.14 39.63
N GLU A 94 5.25 0.67 39.52
CA GLU A 94 5.10 2.12 39.37
C GLU A 94 5.46 2.60 37.96
N GLU A 95 6.39 1.90 37.34
CA GLU A 95 6.90 2.27 36.03
C GLU A 95 7.11 1.05 35.12
N VAL A 96 6.77 1.20 33.85
CA VAL A 96 7.16 0.30 32.76
C VAL A 96 7.86 1.13 31.71
N THR A 97 9.14 0.88 31.49
CA THR A 97 9.91 1.63 30.48
C THR A 97 9.44 1.25 29.07
N LEU A 98 9.62 2.18 28.13
CA LEU A 98 9.31 1.93 26.72
C LEU A 98 10.04 0.68 26.23
N PRO A 99 9.31 -0.38 25.78
CA PRO A 99 9.93 -1.62 25.35
C PRO A 99 10.79 -1.44 24.11
N LYS A 100 11.93 -2.12 24.06
CA LYS A 100 12.68 -2.34 22.81
C LYS A 100 12.07 -3.50 22.05
N VAL A 101 11.75 -3.27 20.78
CA VAL A 101 11.08 -4.23 19.92
C VAL A 101 12.11 -5.01 19.08
N SER A 102 11.95 -6.32 19.01
CA SER A 102 12.69 -7.21 18.12
C SER A 102 11.71 -8.14 17.42
N VAL A 103 11.81 -8.22 16.11
CA VAL A 103 10.93 -9.02 15.25
C VAL A 103 11.75 -10.06 14.50
N LYS A 104 11.30 -11.32 14.55
CA LYS A 104 11.84 -12.43 13.76
C LYS A 104 10.73 -13.06 12.94
N LEU A 105 10.93 -13.17 11.63
CA LEU A 105 9.98 -13.85 10.75
C LEU A 105 10.09 -15.37 10.94
N LEU A 106 8.95 -16.04 10.98
CA LEU A 106 8.80 -17.50 11.10
C LEU A 106 8.12 -18.01 9.82
N PRO A 107 8.89 -18.51 8.84
CA PRO A 107 8.33 -18.93 7.55
C PRO A 107 7.17 -19.90 7.69
N GLY A 108 6.12 -19.66 6.91
CA GLY A 108 4.91 -20.49 6.91
C GLY A 108 4.04 -20.40 8.16
N PHE A 109 4.41 -19.58 9.15
CA PHE A 109 3.64 -19.42 10.38
C PHE A 109 3.27 -17.96 10.65
N GLY A 110 4.25 -17.09 10.82
CA GLY A 110 4.01 -15.73 11.26
C GLY A 110 5.27 -15.05 11.76
N VAL A 111 5.21 -14.50 12.94
CA VAL A 111 6.24 -13.64 13.53
C VAL A 111 6.50 -14.04 14.98
N GLN A 112 7.75 -14.00 15.39
CA GLN A 112 8.12 -13.96 16.80
C GLN A 112 8.43 -12.51 17.17
N LEU A 113 7.64 -11.98 18.11
CA LEU A 113 7.79 -10.64 18.65
C LEU A 113 8.41 -10.74 20.04
N ASN A 114 9.50 -10.03 20.26
CA ASN A 114 10.11 -9.90 21.57
C ASN A 114 10.08 -8.42 21.99
N LEU A 115 9.59 -8.17 23.19
CA LEU A 115 9.60 -6.85 23.83
C LEU A 115 10.51 -6.92 25.06
N HIS A 116 11.56 -6.13 25.07
CA HIS A 116 12.46 -6.02 26.21
C HIS A 116 12.19 -4.71 26.95
N THR A 117 11.80 -4.80 28.22
CA THR A 117 11.45 -3.64 29.06
C THR A 117 12.01 -3.79 30.46
N LYS A 118 11.99 -2.70 31.21
CA LYS A 118 12.25 -2.68 32.66
C LYS A 118 11.00 -2.26 33.38
N VAL A 119 10.69 -2.98 34.43
CA VAL A 119 9.56 -2.72 35.33
C VAL A 119 10.11 -2.18 36.64
N GLY A 120 9.74 -0.97 36.97
CA GLY A 120 10.06 -0.33 38.25
C GLY A 120 9.05 -0.69 39.33
N LEU A 121 9.53 -1.14 40.45
CA LEU A 121 8.75 -1.47 41.63
C LEU A 121 9.10 -0.51 42.77
N HIS A 122 8.08 0.01 43.42
CA HIS A 122 8.21 0.88 44.58
C HIS A 122 7.34 0.38 45.74
N GLY A 123 7.86 0.47 46.94
CA GLY A 123 7.15 0.07 48.13
C GLY A 123 7.88 0.36 49.41
N SER A 124 7.38 -0.20 50.51
CA SER A 124 8.04 -0.15 51.83
C SER A 124 8.75 -1.46 52.10
N GLY A 125 10.00 -1.41 52.45
CA GLY A 125 10.80 -2.52 52.92
C GLY A 125 10.71 -2.69 54.44
N PRO A 126 11.51 -3.61 55.01
CA PRO A 126 11.58 -3.83 56.43
C PRO A 126 11.83 -2.54 57.22
N LEU A 127 11.16 -2.41 58.39
CA LEU A 127 11.21 -1.24 59.27
C LEU A 127 10.75 0.07 58.62
N GLY A 128 9.89 0.00 57.59
CA GLY A 128 9.35 1.19 56.92
C GLY A 128 10.37 1.95 56.02
N SER A 129 11.46 1.28 55.63
CA SER A 129 12.43 1.84 54.64
C SER A 129 11.82 1.90 53.27
N VAL A 130 12.20 2.93 52.48
CA VAL A 130 11.82 3.01 51.05
C VAL A 130 12.50 1.89 50.29
N LEU A 131 11.72 1.09 49.54
CA LEU A 131 12.20 0.00 48.72
C LEU A 131 11.94 0.32 47.23
N GLN A 132 12.98 0.34 46.43
CA GLN A 132 12.88 0.49 44.99
C GLN A 132 13.66 -0.64 44.29
N LEU A 133 12.99 -1.29 43.37
CA LEU A 133 13.54 -2.40 42.57
C LEU A 133 13.32 -2.11 41.10
N ALA A 134 14.21 -2.60 40.25
CA ALA A 134 14.02 -2.65 38.82
C ALA A 134 14.18 -4.09 38.32
N ALA A 135 13.19 -4.59 37.63
CA ALA A 135 13.21 -5.92 37.04
C ALA A 135 13.32 -5.82 35.53
N GLU A 136 14.29 -6.50 34.95
CA GLU A 136 14.38 -6.67 33.50
C GLU A 136 13.44 -7.77 33.05
N VAL A 137 12.61 -7.48 32.04
CA VAL A 137 11.59 -8.41 31.57
C VAL A 137 11.68 -8.51 30.04
N ASN A 138 11.66 -9.74 29.56
CA ASN A 138 11.55 -10.04 28.15
C ASN A 138 10.23 -10.73 27.88
N VAL A 139 9.36 -10.10 27.09
CA VAL A 139 8.11 -10.68 26.62
C VAL A 139 8.34 -11.30 25.27
N SER A 140 8.15 -12.61 25.15
CA SER A 140 8.29 -13.36 23.92
C SER A 140 6.91 -13.86 23.46
N SER A 141 6.54 -13.46 22.25
CA SER A 141 5.22 -13.79 21.70
C SER A 141 5.34 -14.44 20.33
N ARG A 142 4.60 -15.52 20.11
CA ARG A 142 4.41 -16.15 18.81
C ARG A 142 3.09 -15.68 18.21
N VAL A 143 3.18 -15.07 17.04
CA VAL A 143 2.08 -14.40 16.35
C VAL A 143 1.90 -15.04 14.99
N ALA A 144 0.71 -15.56 14.70
CA ALA A 144 0.38 -16.13 13.40
C ALA A 144 -0.10 -15.04 12.45
N LEU A 145 0.31 -15.12 11.19
CA LEU A 145 -0.26 -14.31 10.12
C LEU A 145 -1.44 -15.07 9.49
N GLY A 146 -2.57 -14.42 9.39
CA GLY A 146 -3.79 -15.00 8.83
C GLY A 146 -4.60 -13.96 8.08
N VAL A 147 -5.84 -14.33 7.78
CA VAL A 147 -6.82 -13.47 7.13
C VAL A 147 -8.06 -13.40 8.02
N SER A 148 -8.57 -12.21 8.26
CA SER A 148 -9.78 -11.98 9.02
C SER A 148 -11.04 -12.42 8.27
N ALA A 149 -12.17 -12.47 8.95
CA ALA A 149 -13.48 -12.69 8.30
C ALA A 149 -13.83 -11.62 7.24
N ARG A 150 -13.20 -10.46 7.30
CA ARG A 150 -13.35 -9.36 6.33
C ARG A 150 -12.39 -9.45 5.14
N GLY A 151 -11.55 -10.49 5.08
CA GLY A 151 -10.55 -10.65 4.03
C GLY A 151 -9.27 -9.83 4.24
N THR A 152 -9.06 -9.20 5.41
CA THR A 152 -7.86 -8.39 5.70
C THR A 152 -6.74 -9.25 6.29
N PRO A 153 -5.46 -8.96 5.96
CA PRO A 153 -4.34 -9.62 6.62
C PRO A 153 -4.30 -9.21 8.10
N ILE A 154 -4.15 -10.18 8.98
CA ILE A 154 -4.09 -9.96 10.43
C ILE A 154 -2.99 -10.79 11.09
N LEU A 155 -2.43 -10.23 12.15
CA LEU A 155 -1.55 -10.89 13.09
C LEU A 155 -2.35 -11.32 14.33
N ILE A 156 -2.26 -12.60 14.70
CA ILE A 156 -3.02 -13.20 15.78
C ILE A 156 -2.06 -13.75 16.82
N LEU A 157 -2.17 -13.29 18.05
CA LEU A 157 -1.39 -13.82 19.17
C LEU A 157 -1.75 -15.28 19.44
N LYS A 158 -0.78 -16.18 19.33
CA LYS A 158 -0.94 -17.62 19.62
C LYS A 158 -0.36 -18.02 20.96
N ARG A 159 0.74 -17.42 21.34
CA ARG A 159 1.40 -17.69 22.62
C ARG A 159 2.15 -16.44 23.08
N CYS A 160 2.01 -16.13 24.36
CA CYS A 160 2.78 -15.10 25.02
C CYS A 160 3.42 -15.68 26.27
N SER A 161 4.67 -15.37 26.52
CA SER A 161 5.41 -15.74 27.72
C SER A 161 6.33 -14.59 28.14
N THR A 162 6.52 -14.46 29.44
CA THR A 162 7.45 -13.48 30.00
C THR A 162 8.62 -14.23 30.62
N LEU A 163 9.80 -13.70 30.40
CA LEU A 163 11.03 -14.14 31.03
C LEU A 163 11.52 -13.00 31.93
N LEU A 164 11.62 -13.30 33.22
CA LEU A 164 12.20 -12.38 34.20
C LEU A 164 13.71 -12.52 34.12
N GLY A 165 14.38 -11.40 33.85
CA GLY A 165 15.82 -11.30 33.87
C GLY A 165 16.35 -10.86 35.24
N HIS A 166 17.32 -9.96 35.24
CA HIS A 166 17.94 -9.49 36.47
C HIS A 166 17.02 -8.54 37.24
N ILE A 167 16.90 -8.77 38.56
CA ILE A 167 16.24 -7.84 39.49
C ILE A 167 17.35 -7.06 40.21
N SER A 168 17.32 -5.75 40.07
CA SER A 168 18.24 -4.83 40.69
C SER A 168 17.59 -4.11 41.88
N LEU A 169 18.24 -4.12 43.02
CA LEU A 169 17.85 -3.29 44.17
C LEU A 169 18.42 -1.89 43.94
N LEU A 170 17.56 -0.89 43.82
CA LEU A 170 17.94 0.51 43.61
C LEU A 170 18.07 1.26 44.93
N THR A 171 17.11 1.02 45.83
CA THR A 171 17.09 1.69 47.16
C THR A 171 16.49 0.73 48.19
N GLY A 172 17.02 0.78 49.42
CA GLY A 172 16.56 0.02 50.55
C GLY A 172 17.33 -1.29 50.77
N LEU A 173 16.82 -2.10 51.68
CA LEU A 173 17.38 -3.41 52.04
C LEU A 173 16.33 -4.46 51.74
N LEU A 174 16.70 -5.51 51.04
CA LEU A 174 15.84 -6.66 50.77
C LEU A 174 16.56 -7.95 51.16
N PRO A 175 16.21 -8.56 52.29
CA PRO A 175 16.77 -9.85 52.70
C PRO A 175 16.53 -10.95 51.67
N ALA A 176 17.44 -11.93 51.59
CA ALA A 176 17.39 -12.98 50.56
C ALA A 176 16.06 -13.77 50.53
N PRO A 177 15.40 -14.11 51.66
CA PRO A 177 14.08 -14.80 51.63
C PRO A 177 13.01 -13.93 50.96
N LEU A 178 12.98 -12.63 51.18
CA LEU A 178 12.03 -11.69 50.60
C LEU A 178 12.27 -11.49 49.12
N PHE A 179 13.53 -11.53 48.69
CA PHE A 179 13.87 -11.48 47.25
C PHE A 179 13.23 -12.62 46.47
N GLY A 180 13.27 -13.87 47.00
CA GLY A 180 12.61 -15.01 46.37
C GLY A 180 11.09 -14.86 46.29
N VAL A 181 10.45 -14.24 47.28
CA VAL A 181 9.01 -13.95 47.25
C VAL A 181 8.65 -12.94 46.17
N VAL A 182 9.45 -11.87 46.05
CA VAL A 182 9.29 -10.85 44.98
C VAL A 182 9.45 -11.51 43.62
N GLU A 183 10.48 -12.31 43.42
CA GLU A 183 10.73 -13.02 42.16
C GLU A 183 9.57 -13.93 41.77
N GLN A 184 9.07 -14.77 42.67
CA GLN A 184 7.94 -15.65 42.40
C GLN A 184 6.65 -14.88 42.11
N THR A 185 6.43 -13.77 42.78
CA THR A 185 5.26 -12.91 42.56
C THR A 185 5.30 -12.27 41.18
N LEU A 186 6.44 -11.69 40.81
CA LEU A 186 6.63 -11.10 39.50
C LEU A 186 6.46 -12.13 38.39
N PHE A 187 6.97 -13.34 38.56
CA PHE A 187 6.82 -14.41 37.59
C PHE A 187 5.35 -14.75 37.28
N LYS A 188 4.45 -14.61 38.25
CA LYS A 188 3.01 -14.83 38.08
C LYS A 188 2.27 -13.63 37.51
N VAL A 189 2.64 -12.42 37.92
CA VAL A 189 1.93 -11.16 37.58
C VAL A 189 2.34 -10.58 36.24
N LEU A 190 3.61 -10.68 35.86
CA LEU A 190 4.12 -10.06 34.64
C LEU A 190 3.45 -10.55 33.35
N PRO A 191 3.10 -11.85 33.17
CA PRO A 191 2.35 -12.29 32.00
C PRO A 191 0.98 -11.61 31.89
N GLU A 192 0.25 -11.50 33.01
CA GLU A 192 -1.07 -10.87 33.05
C GLU A 192 -1.00 -9.35 32.76
N LEU A 193 0.11 -8.73 33.10
CA LEU A 193 0.33 -7.31 32.87
C LEU A 193 0.80 -7.00 31.44
N LEU A 194 1.74 -7.77 30.92
CA LEU A 194 2.48 -7.43 29.69
C LEU A 194 1.95 -8.12 28.43
N CYS A 195 1.31 -9.30 28.55
CA CYS A 195 0.72 -9.94 27.38
C CYS A 195 -0.46 -9.17 26.79
N PRO A 196 -1.34 -8.49 27.54
CA PRO A 196 -2.34 -7.58 26.97
C PRO A 196 -1.77 -6.40 26.21
N VAL A 197 -0.54 -5.95 26.54
CA VAL A 197 0.17 -4.93 25.76
C VAL A 197 0.43 -5.42 24.34
N VAL A 198 0.85 -6.68 24.21
CA VAL A 198 1.09 -7.30 22.89
C VAL A 198 -0.19 -7.33 22.07
N ASP A 199 -1.32 -7.73 22.66
CA ASP A 199 -2.61 -7.74 21.97
C ASP A 199 -3.02 -6.33 21.51
N SER A 200 -2.84 -5.33 22.34
CA SER A 200 -3.16 -3.94 22.02
C SER A 200 -2.28 -3.42 20.87
N VAL A 201 -0.99 -3.72 20.89
CA VAL A 201 -0.04 -3.38 19.82
C VAL A 201 -0.43 -4.07 18.51
N LEU A 202 -0.75 -5.37 18.56
CA LEU A 202 -1.19 -6.12 17.40
C LEU A 202 -2.50 -5.57 16.83
N GLY A 203 -3.41 -5.06 17.66
CA GLY A 203 -4.61 -4.36 17.20
C GLY A 203 -4.29 -3.17 16.31
N VAL A 204 -3.38 -2.29 16.73
CA VAL A 204 -2.94 -1.12 15.94
C VAL A 204 -2.23 -1.55 14.67
N VAL A 205 -1.34 -2.54 14.75
CA VAL A 205 -0.60 -3.04 13.57
C VAL A 205 -1.55 -3.71 12.58
N ASN A 206 -2.59 -4.40 13.04
CA ASN A 206 -3.60 -5.03 12.19
C ASN A 206 -4.43 -3.99 11.42
N GLU A 207 -4.71 -2.82 12.01
CA GLU A 207 -5.33 -1.71 11.28
C GLU A 207 -4.43 -1.21 10.15
N LEU A 208 -3.13 -1.08 10.40
CA LEU A 208 -2.15 -0.68 9.39
C LEU A 208 -1.97 -1.74 8.28
N LEU A 209 -1.96 -3.02 8.64
CA LEU A 209 -1.93 -4.12 7.67
C LEU A 209 -3.21 -4.17 6.84
N GLY A 210 -4.36 -3.97 7.47
CA GLY A 210 -5.65 -3.92 6.79
C GLY A 210 -5.80 -2.74 5.83
N ALA A 211 -5.07 -1.65 6.05
CA ALA A 211 -5.08 -0.47 5.20
C ALA A 211 -4.55 -0.75 3.78
N VAL A 212 -3.82 -1.85 3.55
CA VAL A 212 -3.39 -2.29 2.21
C VAL A 212 -4.58 -2.55 1.29
N LEU A 213 -5.72 -2.93 1.85
CA LEU A 213 -6.98 -3.19 1.13
C LEU A 213 -7.87 -1.94 1.03
N GLY A 214 -7.28 -0.77 1.16
CA GLY A 214 -8.03 0.48 1.10
C GLY A 214 -8.52 0.84 -0.29
N LEU A 215 -9.54 1.71 -0.33
CA LEU A 215 -10.02 2.36 -1.54
C LEU A 215 -9.12 3.56 -1.85
N VAL A 216 -8.64 3.65 -3.08
CA VAL A 216 -7.85 4.79 -3.59
C VAL A 216 -8.68 5.53 -4.62
N PRO A 217 -9.08 6.79 -4.37
CA PRO A 217 -9.86 7.57 -5.33
C PRO A 217 -8.99 7.99 -6.52
N LEU A 218 -9.59 7.98 -7.72
CA LEU A 218 -9.02 8.48 -8.97
C LEU A 218 -9.77 9.72 -9.46
N GLY A 219 -10.25 10.55 -8.55
CA GLY A 219 -11.00 11.76 -8.85
C GLY A 219 -12.27 11.48 -9.67
N ALA A 220 -12.45 12.21 -10.77
CA ALA A 220 -13.61 12.05 -11.66
C ALA A 220 -13.62 10.73 -12.45
N LEU A 221 -12.57 9.94 -12.43
CA LEU A 221 -12.49 8.68 -13.15
C LEU A 221 -13.10 7.50 -12.39
N GLY A 222 -13.21 7.60 -11.05
CA GLY A 222 -13.68 6.52 -10.20
C GLY A 222 -12.72 6.21 -9.06
N SER A 223 -12.52 4.93 -8.76
CA SER A 223 -11.64 4.49 -7.67
C SER A 223 -11.06 3.09 -7.94
N VAL A 224 -9.99 2.78 -7.23
CA VAL A 224 -9.41 1.45 -7.17
C VAL A 224 -9.47 0.95 -5.74
N GLU A 225 -10.05 -0.22 -5.52
CA GLU A 225 -10.08 -0.94 -4.26
C GLU A 225 -9.12 -2.13 -4.36
N PHE A 226 -8.20 -2.23 -3.41
CA PHE A 226 -7.30 -3.37 -3.34
C PHE A 226 -7.89 -4.47 -2.46
N THR A 227 -7.82 -5.72 -2.91
CA THR A 227 -8.25 -6.92 -2.17
C THR A 227 -7.14 -7.96 -2.20
N LEU A 228 -7.07 -8.84 -1.17
CA LEU A 228 -6.12 -9.94 -1.20
C LEU A 228 -6.45 -10.90 -2.35
N ALA A 229 -5.47 -11.18 -3.19
CA ALA A 229 -5.55 -12.17 -4.26
C ALA A 229 -5.25 -13.58 -3.75
N THR A 230 -4.29 -13.69 -2.84
CA THR A 230 -3.86 -14.95 -2.23
C THR A 230 -3.68 -14.78 -0.71
N LEU A 231 -3.50 -15.90 -0.01
CA LEU A 231 -3.14 -15.83 1.41
C LEU A 231 -1.78 -15.14 1.59
N PRO A 232 -1.64 -14.31 2.63
CA PRO A 232 -0.36 -13.70 2.97
C PRO A 232 0.73 -14.75 3.18
N LEU A 233 1.94 -14.48 2.68
CA LEU A 233 3.07 -15.38 2.76
C LEU A 233 4.17 -14.78 3.62
N ILE A 234 4.81 -15.62 4.44
CA ILE A 234 6.00 -15.24 5.20
C ILE A 234 7.19 -16.06 4.72
N SER A 235 8.23 -15.34 4.30
CA SER A 235 9.55 -15.87 4.03
C SER A 235 10.51 -15.60 5.20
N ASN A 236 11.79 -15.94 5.04
CA ASN A 236 12.82 -15.57 6.01
C ASN A 236 13.13 -14.07 6.04
N GLN A 237 12.82 -13.34 4.97
CA GLN A 237 13.24 -11.95 4.77
C GLN A 237 12.08 -10.95 4.76
N TYR A 238 10.86 -11.39 4.39
CA TYR A 238 9.73 -10.48 4.20
C TYR A 238 8.38 -11.16 4.43
N ILE A 239 7.38 -10.33 4.66
CA ILE A 239 5.96 -10.67 4.53
C ILE A 239 5.54 -10.24 3.12
N GLU A 240 4.90 -11.15 2.37
CA GLU A 240 4.38 -10.85 1.03
C GLU A 240 2.86 -10.81 1.04
N LEU A 241 2.32 -9.73 0.51
CA LEU A 241 0.90 -9.54 0.27
C LEU A 241 0.70 -9.39 -1.23
N ASP A 242 -0.08 -10.30 -1.81
CA ASP A 242 -0.51 -10.23 -3.21
C ASP A 242 -1.92 -9.64 -3.23
N VAL A 243 -2.09 -8.51 -3.91
CA VAL A 243 -3.36 -7.78 -3.92
C VAL A 243 -3.86 -7.58 -5.34
N ASN A 244 -5.18 -7.71 -5.52
CA ASN A 244 -5.86 -7.42 -6.77
C ASN A 244 -6.52 -6.05 -6.70
N PRO A 245 -6.30 -5.18 -7.68
CA PRO A 245 -7.04 -3.95 -7.83
C PRO A 245 -8.43 -4.24 -8.45
N ILE A 246 -9.47 -3.79 -7.78
CA ILE A 246 -10.84 -3.76 -8.31
C ILE A 246 -11.15 -2.33 -8.69
N VAL A 247 -11.42 -2.10 -9.96
CA VAL A 247 -11.70 -0.78 -10.50
C VAL A 247 -13.19 -0.51 -10.43
N LYS A 248 -13.56 0.65 -9.91
CA LYS A 248 -14.95 1.09 -9.79
C LYS A 248 -15.15 2.41 -10.51
N SER A 249 -16.27 2.53 -11.21
CA SER A 249 -16.72 3.81 -11.78
C SER A 249 -17.08 4.81 -10.67
N VAL A 250 -17.36 6.05 -11.05
CA VAL A 250 -17.88 7.07 -10.12
C VAL A 250 -19.22 6.63 -9.50
N ALA A 251 -20.04 5.89 -10.26
CA ALA A 251 -21.31 5.34 -9.78
C ALA A 251 -21.13 4.12 -8.84
N GLY A 252 -19.91 3.59 -8.70
CA GLY A 252 -19.60 2.44 -7.87
C GLY A 252 -19.66 1.09 -8.60
N ASP A 253 -19.97 1.09 -9.90
CA ASP A 253 -19.99 -0.14 -10.71
C ASP A 253 -18.58 -0.66 -10.94
N VAL A 254 -18.41 -1.98 -10.84
CA VAL A 254 -17.12 -2.62 -11.12
C VAL A 254 -16.86 -2.59 -12.63
N ILE A 255 -15.68 -2.09 -13.01
CA ILE A 255 -15.21 -2.07 -14.37
C ILE A 255 -14.18 -3.18 -14.53
N ASP A 256 -14.44 -4.11 -15.43
CA ASP A 256 -13.53 -5.22 -15.70
C ASP A 256 -12.56 -4.85 -16.84
N PHE A 257 -11.27 -5.02 -16.57
CA PHE A 257 -10.20 -4.81 -17.53
C PHE A 257 -9.53 -6.16 -17.85
N PRO A 258 -9.00 -6.33 -19.08
CA PRO A 258 -8.27 -7.54 -19.43
C PRO A 258 -7.08 -7.77 -18.51
N LYS A 259 -7.03 -8.95 -17.87
CA LYS A 259 -5.94 -9.34 -16.99
C LYS A 259 -4.78 -9.97 -17.77
N PRO A 260 -3.53 -9.80 -17.30
CA PRO A 260 -2.37 -10.38 -17.95
C PRO A 260 -2.42 -11.92 -17.86
N ARG A 261 -1.96 -12.59 -18.92
CA ARG A 261 -1.91 -14.07 -18.97
C ARG A 261 -0.68 -14.64 -18.26
N ASN A 262 0.38 -13.85 -18.13
CA ASN A 262 1.65 -14.29 -17.55
C ASN A 262 1.91 -13.53 -16.24
N PRO A 263 2.36 -14.24 -15.19
CA PRO A 263 2.74 -13.60 -13.93
C PRO A 263 3.98 -12.71 -14.15
N VAL A 264 4.04 -11.60 -13.42
CA VAL A 264 5.21 -10.72 -13.37
C VAL A 264 6.34 -11.43 -12.61
N LYS A 265 7.55 -11.47 -13.19
CA LYS A 265 8.76 -11.98 -12.53
C LYS A 265 9.38 -10.87 -11.69
N VAL A 266 9.04 -10.84 -10.41
CA VAL A 266 9.58 -9.84 -9.49
C VAL A 266 11.01 -10.22 -9.08
N PRO A 267 11.98 -9.30 -9.17
CA PRO A 267 13.35 -9.56 -8.72
C PRO A 267 13.40 -9.83 -7.21
N PRO A 268 14.42 -10.55 -6.72
CA PRO A 268 14.59 -10.76 -5.29
C PRO A 268 14.73 -9.42 -4.57
N LYS A 269 14.18 -9.37 -3.35
CA LYS A 269 14.25 -8.20 -2.48
C LYS A 269 15.65 -8.11 -1.84
N GLU A 270 16.21 -6.91 -1.78
CA GLU A 270 17.41 -6.63 -0.99
C GLU A 270 17.11 -6.65 0.51
N ASP A 271 18.10 -7.02 1.33
CA ASP A 271 17.96 -6.98 2.78
C ASP A 271 17.70 -5.55 3.28
N HIS A 272 16.94 -5.42 4.35
CA HIS A 272 16.56 -4.13 4.95
C HIS A 272 15.85 -3.18 3.98
N THR A 273 15.08 -3.71 3.03
CA THR A 273 14.25 -2.92 2.12
C THR A 273 12.84 -3.48 2.05
N SER A 274 11.86 -2.61 1.82
CA SER A 274 10.50 -2.99 1.46
C SER A 274 10.25 -2.69 0.00
N GLN A 275 9.43 -3.50 -0.66
CA GLN A 275 9.22 -3.49 -2.10
C GLN A 275 7.73 -3.46 -2.43
N VAL A 276 7.32 -2.63 -3.40
CA VAL A 276 6.00 -2.71 -4.03
C VAL A 276 6.18 -2.86 -5.54
N THR A 277 5.50 -3.83 -6.12
CA THR A 277 5.45 -4.06 -7.55
C THR A 277 4.16 -3.50 -8.12
N VAL A 278 4.28 -2.63 -9.11
CA VAL A 278 3.15 -2.01 -9.83
C VAL A 278 3.08 -2.65 -11.21
N PRO A 279 2.12 -3.55 -11.48
CA PRO A 279 2.03 -4.26 -12.73
C PRO A 279 1.51 -3.37 -13.86
N LEU A 280 1.83 -3.74 -15.10
CA LEU A 280 1.32 -3.11 -16.32
C LEU A 280 -0.22 -2.99 -16.31
N PHE A 281 -0.90 -3.95 -15.69
CA PHE A 281 -2.36 -3.94 -15.54
C PHE A 281 -2.90 -2.63 -14.94
N LEU A 282 -2.27 -2.08 -13.91
CA LEU A 282 -2.69 -0.81 -13.30
C LEU A 282 -2.52 0.38 -14.25
N PHE A 283 -1.45 0.40 -15.04
CA PHE A 283 -1.25 1.42 -16.06
C PHE A 283 -2.34 1.33 -17.13
N ASN A 284 -2.58 0.14 -17.67
CA ASN A 284 -3.62 -0.07 -18.67
C ASN A 284 -5.01 0.31 -18.15
N THR A 285 -5.26 0.05 -16.87
CA THR A 285 -6.52 0.42 -16.19
C THR A 285 -6.71 1.94 -16.16
N VAL A 286 -5.69 2.70 -15.73
CA VAL A 286 -5.81 4.16 -15.65
C VAL A 286 -5.95 4.78 -17.04
N PHE A 287 -5.17 4.34 -18.02
CA PHE A 287 -5.31 4.83 -19.39
C PHE A 287 -6.64 4.42 -20.05
N GLY A 288 -7.14 3.22 -19.74
CA GLY A 288 -8.47 2.78 -20.16
C GLY A 288 -9.59 3.64 -19.57
N LEU A 289 -9.51 4.00 -18.29
CA LEU A 289 -10.45 4.93 -17.65
C LEU A 289 -10.41 6.31 -18.27
N LEU A 290 -9.22 6.84 -18.54
CA LEU A 290 -9.06 8.13 -19.23
C LEU A 290 -9.68 8.10 -20.63
N GLN A 291 -9.51 7.01 -21.37
CA GLN A 291 -10.09 6.86 -22.69
C GLN A 291 -11.62 6.78 -22.63
N THR A 292 -12.18 5.94 -21.76
CA THR A 292 -13.65 5.76 -21.66
C THR A 292 -14.36 7.01 -21.13
N SER A 293 -13.69 7.83 -20.32
CA SER A 293 -14.22 9.10 -19.82
C SER A 293 -14.13 10.25 -20.85
N GLY A 294 -13.48 10.03 -21.99
CA GLY A 294 -13.21 11.08 -22.97
C GLY A 294 -12.10 12.06 -22.57
N ALA A 295 -11.37 11.78 -21.49
CA ALA A 295 -10.29 12.64 -21.00
C ALA A 295 -9.06 12.69 -21.93
N LEU A 296 -8.98 11.78 -22.91
CA LEU A 296 -7.95 11.78 -23.95
C LEU A 296 -8.35 12.54 -25.21
N ASP A 297 -9.59 13.01 -25.30
CA ASP A 297 -10.08 13.80 -26.42
C ASP A 297 -9.77 15.29 -26.21
N LEU A 298 -9.46 16.00 -27.30
CA LEU A 298 -9.19 17.43 -27.23
C LEU A 298 -9.51 18.12 -28.56
N ASP A 299 -10.16 19.26 -28.46
CA ASP A 299 -10.30 20.21 -29.56
C ASP A 299 -9.25 21.30 -29.40
N ILE A 300 -8.34 21.39 -30.37
CA ILE A 300 -7.21 22.34 -30.38
C ILE A 300 -7.54 23.50 -31.30
N THR A 301 -7.62 24.69 -30.71
CA THR A 301 -7.77 25.96 -31.39
C THR A 301 -6.51 26.80 -31.25
N SER A 302 -6.45 27.94 -31.96
CA SER A 302 -5.34 28.90 -31.83
C SER A 302 -5.14 29.44 -30.41
N GLU A 303 -6.16 29.35 -29.54
CA GLU A 303 -6.07 29.78 -28.14
C GLU A 303 -5.25 28.81 -27.27
N LEU A 304 -5.14 27.54 -27.68
CA LEU A 304 -4.40 26.50 -26.93
C LEU A 304 -2.95 26.38 -27.36
N VAL A 305 -2.54 27.03 -28.43
CA VAL A 305 -1.17 27.00 -28.93
C VAL A 305 -0.54 28.40 -28.81
N PRO A 306 0.79 28.47 -28.63
CA PRO A 306 1.49 29.74 -28.67
C PRO A 306 1.34 30.43 -30.05
N SER A 307 1.36 31.77 -30.07
CA SER A 307 1.16 32.59 -31.29
C SER A 307 2.17 32.31 -32.40
N ASN A 308 3.29 31.71 -32.08
CA ASN A 308 4.33 31.32 -33.07
C ASN A 308 4.07 29.94 -33.68
N VAL A 309 3.04 29.22 -33.26
CA VAL A 309 2.66 27.95 -33.89
C VAL A 309 1.57 28.20 -34.92
N PRO A 310 1.87 27.90 -36.19
CA PRO A 310 0.92 28.16 -37.27
C PRO A 310 -0.29 27.25 -37.20
N LEU A 311 -1.49 27.83 -37.06
CA LEU A 311 -2.77 27.11 -37.03
C LEU A 311 -3.79 27.81 -37.93
N THR A 312 -3.36 28.14 -39.16
CA THR A 312 -4.16 28.81 -40.17
C THR A 312 -4.14 28.07 -41.51
N THR A 313 -5.12 28.34 -42.37
CA THR A 313 -5.16 27.77 -43.72
C THR A 313 -3.96 28.19 -44.56
N THR A 314 -3.39 29.37 -44.35
CA THR A 314 -2.20 29.85 -45.05
C THR A 314 -0.99 28.99 -44.74
N ASP A 315 -0.79 28.68 -43.46
CA ASP A 315 0.36 27.90 -43.03
C ASP A 315 0.23 26.43 -43.49
N LEU A 316 -0.96 25.89 -43.46
CA LEU A 316 -1.24 24.54 -43.90
C LEU A 316 -1.12 24.40 -45.43
N ALA A 317 -1.49 25.46 -46.19
CA ALA A 317 -1.34 25.53 -47.65
C ALA A 317 0.11 25.44 -48.12
N ALA A 318 1.07 25.89 -47.30
CA ALA A 318 2.49 25.73 -47.60
C ALA A 318 2.96 24.26 -47.53
N LEU A 319 2.30 23.42 -46.74
CA LEU A 319 2.63 22.01 -46.58
C LEU A 319 1.84 21.10 -47.53
N VAL A 320 0.54 21.34 -47.67
CA VAL A 320 -0.42 20.50 -48.42
C VAL A 320 -1.35 21.38 -49.27
N PRO A 321 -0.82 22.08 -50.27
CA PRO A 321 -1.61 23.01 -51.12
C PRO A 321 -2.79 22.30 -51.81
N GLU A 322 -2.67 21.01 -52.07
CA GLU A 322 -3.69 20.20 -52.73
C GLU A 322 -4.99 20.11 -51.87
N ALA A 323 -4.86 20.11 -50.57
CA ALA A 323 -5.99 20.02 -49.65
C ALA A 323 -6.77 21.32 -49.48
N LEU A 324 -6.18 22.48 -49.84
CA LEU A 324 -6.67 23.81 -49.46
C LEU A 324 -7.00 24.73 -50.63
N ARG A 325 -6.92 24.28 -51.90
CA ARG A 325 -7.07 25.08 -53.10
C ARG A 325 -8.36 25.91 -53.18
N LYS A 326 -9.38 25.53 -52.47
CA LYS A 326 -10.71 26.17 -52.50
C LYS A 326 -11.01 27.08 -51.33
N LEU A 327 -10.09 27.17 -50.36
CA LEU A 327 -10.33 27.89 -49.11
C LEU A 327 -9.70 29.27 -49.13
N PRO A 328 -10.36 30.26 -48.50
CA PRO A 328 -9.75 31.57 -48.29
C PRO A 328 -8.49 31.45 -47.41
N PRO A 329 -7.45 32.26 -47.73
CA PRO A 329 -6.24 32.30 -46.88
C PRO A 329 -6.53 32.93 -45.52
N GLY A 330 -5.75 32.56 -44.53
CA GLY A 330 -5.77 33.17 -43.16
C GLY A 330 -6.90 32.74 -42.28
N GLN A 331 -7.69 31.72 -42.65
CA GLN A 331 -8.70 31.16 -41.77
C GLN A 331 -8.07 30.37 -40.63
N GLN A 332 -8.69 30.47 -39.46
CA GLN A 332 -8.30 29.67 -38.30
C GLN A 332 -8.67 28.18 -38.50
N LEU A 333 -7.84 27.31 -37.97
CA LEU A 333 -8.05 25.87 -38.00
C LEU A 333 -8.49 25.37 -36.62
N LEU A 334 -9.29 24.31 -36.62
CA LEU A 334 -9.65 23.49 -35.45
C LEU A 334 -9.15 22.08 -35.69
N LEU A 335 -8.34 21.55 -34.77
CA LEU A 335 -7.93 20.16 -34.78
C LEU A 335 -8.71 19.43 -33.70
N SER A 336 -9.54 18.48 -34.12
CA SER A 336 -10.33 17.66 -33.20
C SER A 336 -9.70 16.28 -33.08
N LEU A 337 -9.04 16.02 -31.95
CA LEU A 337 -8.44 14.72 -31.63
C LEU A 337 -9.44 13.86 -30.88
N ARG A 338 -9.61 12.63 -31.34
CA ARG A 338 -10.49 11.65 -30.71
C ARG A 338 -9.75 10.30 -30.57
N VAL A 339 -9.69 9.79 -29.34
CA VAL A 339 -9.04 8.53 -28.98
C VAL A 339 -10.11 7.48 -28.76
N LYS A 340 -10.31 6.60 -29.76
CA LYS A 340 -11.38 5.59 -29.73
C LYS A 340 -10.98 4.31 -29.02
N GLU A 341 -9.70 4.02 -28.97
CA GLU A 341 -9.15 2.80 -28.37
C GLU A 341 -8.25 3.15 -27.17
N ALA A 342 -8.22 2.27 -26.17
CA ALA A 342 -7.35 2.45 -25.03
C ALA A 342 -5.87 2.51 -25.46
N PRO A 343 -5.08 3.45 -24.91
CA PRO A 343 -3.65 3.50 -25.16
C PRO A 343 -2.94 2.20 -24.79
N THR A 344 -1.89 1.86 -25.50
CA THR A 344 -1.02 0.72 -25.20
C THR A 344 0.18 1.18 -24.42
N VAL A 345 0.35 0.68 -23.21
CA VAL A 345 1.51 0.93 -22.35
C VAL A 345 2.50 -0.21 -22.49
N THR A 346 3.79 0.12 -22.61
CA THR A 346 4.89 -0.85 -22.66
C THR A 346 5.91 -0.53 -21.58
N LEU A 347 6.20 -1.53 -20.73
CA LEU A 347 7.21 -1.47 -19.68
C LEU A 347 8.27 -2.53 -19.97
N GLN A 348 9.45 -2.10 -20.42
CA GLN A 348 10.57 -3.01 -20.72
C GLN A 348 11.88 -2.22 -20.89
N ASN A 349 13.00 -2.90 -20.72
CA ASN A 349 14.33 -2.34 -20.97
C ASN A 349 14.57 -1.00 -20.25
N HIS A 350 14.12 -0.88 -19.01
CA HIS A 350 14.21 0.33 -18.18
C HIS A 350 13.48 1.56 -18.75
N LYS A 351 12.59 1.34 -19.72
CA LYS A 351 11.82 2.39 -20.38
C LYS A 351 10.32 2.12 -20.26
N ALA A 352 9.56 3.20 -20.04
CA ALA A 352 8.09 3.20 -20.11
C ALA A 352 7.66 4.02 -21.32
N THR A 353 6.85 3.43 -22.18
CA THR A 353 6.30 4.10 -23.37
C THR A 353 4.79 3.93 -23.43
N VAL A 354 4.11 4.94 -23.98
CA VAL A 354 2.67 4.93 -24.21
C VAL A 354 2.42 5.21 -25.69
N SER A 355 1.67 4.33 -26.34
CA SER A 355 1.22 4.52 -27.72
C SER A 355 -0.26 4.89 -27.73
N ILE A 356 -0.59 6.02 -28.34
CA ILE A 356 -1.96 6.53 -28.47
C ILE A 356 -2.30 6.62 -29.95
N SER A 357 -3.37 5.93 -30.35
CA SER A 357 -3.95 6.05 -31.69
C SER A 357 -5.13 7.02 -31.65
N ALA A 358 -5.04 8.08 -32.41
CA ALA A 358 -6.05 9.13 -32.46
C ALA A 358 -6.55 9.37 -33.87
N THR A 359 -7.84 9.62 -34.01
CA THR A 359 -8.43 10.22 -35.22
C THR A 359 -8.34 11.72 -35.10
N ILE A 360 -7.73 12.37 -36.08
CA ILE A 360 -7.52 13.83 -36.09
C ILE A 360 -8.36 14.40 -37.23
N HIS A 361 -9.39 15.16 -36.90
CA HIS A 361 -10.17 15.92 -37.84
C HIS A 361 -9.62 17.35 -37.93
N VAL A 362 -9.25 17.76 -39.12
CA VAL A 362 -8.82 19.14 -39.39
C VAL A 362 -9.98 19.88 -40.07
N LEU A 363 -10.43 20.94 -39.41
CA LEU A 363 -11.59 21.72 -39.82
C LEU A 363 -11.17 23.20 -39.96
N SER A 364 -11.81 23.92 -40.88
CA SER A 364 -11.75 25.38 -40.89
C SER A 364 -12.73 25.91 -39.82
N TYR A 365 -12.27 26.90 -39.05
CA TYR A 365 -13.03 27.52 -37.99
C TYR A 365 -13.63 28.84 -38.43
N PHE A 366 -14.95 28.94 -38.44
CA PHE A 366 -15.68 30.19 -38.69
C PHE A 366 -16.30 30.68 -37.39
N PRO A 367 -16.00 31.89 -36.89
CA PRO A 367 -16.52 32.40 -35.62
C PRO A 367 -18.04 32.48 -35.54
N GLN A 368 -18.73 32.51 -36.69
CA GLN A 368 -20.19 32.69 -36.79
C GLN A 368 -20.90 31.62 -37.63
N GLY A 369 -20.23 30.50 -37.95
CA GLY A 369 -20.79 29.52 -38.87
C GLY A 369 -20.42 28.06 -38.58
N ALA A 370 -20.90 27.18 -39.43
CA ALA A 370 -20.57 25.76 -39.38
C ALA A 370 -19.10 25.51 -39.72
N HIS A 371 -18.43 24.68 -38.97
CA HIS A 371 -17.08 24.22 -39.27
C HIS A 371 -17.07 23.38 -40.53
N GLU A 372 -16.15 23.63 -41.43
CA GLU A 372 -15.97 22.84 -42.67
C GLU A 372 -14.86 21.82 -42.48
N ALA A 373 -15.20 20.53 -42.65
CA ALA A 373 -14.20 19.45 -42.57
C ALA A 373 -13.29 19.46 -43.79
N LEU A 374 -12.00 19.60 -43.58
CA LEU A 374 -10.99 19.64 -44.60
C LEU A 374 -10.45 18.24 -44.91
N PHE A 375 -9.97 17.55 -43.91
CA PHE A 375 -9.49 16.18 -44.04
C PHE A 375 -9.42 15.50 -42.65
N GLN A 376 -9.31 14.20 -42.71
CA GLN A 376 -9.18 13.34 -41.54
C GLN A 376 -7.91 12.53 -41.62
N LEU A 377 -7.18 12.48 -40.52
CA LEU A 377 -5.96 11.71 -40.38
C LEU A 377 -6.14 10.65 -39.26
N ASN A 378 -5.45 9.53 -39.40
CA ASN A 378 -5.15 8.65 -38.31
C ASN A 378 -3.72 8.93 -37.87
N GLY A 379 -3.54 9.30 -36.60
CA GLY A 379 -2.25 9.57 -35.97
C GLY A 379 -1.91 8.52 -34.93
N VAL A 380 -0.68 8.04 -34.95
CA VAL A 380 -0.12 7.20 -33.89
C VAL A 380 0.99 7.99 -33.20
N MET A 381 0.75 8.29 -31.93
CA MET A 381 1.69 9.00 -31.07
C MET A 381 2.43 8.00 -30.20
N THR A 382 3.76 8.01 -30.23
CA THR A 382 4.61 7.31 -29.29
C THR A 382 5.13 8.32 -28.28
N LEU A 383 4.80 8.11 -27.00
CA LEU A 383 5.16 9.00 -25.92
C LEU A 383 6.10 8.28 -24.95
N ASN A 384 7.13 8.99 -24.51
CA ASN A 384 7.98 8.53 -23.43
C ASN A 384 7.33 8.91 -22.09
N ALA A 385 7.21 7.94 -21.17
CA ALA A 385 6.66 8.14 -19.84
C ALA A 385 7.78 8.24 -18.82
N GLN A 386 7.86 9.37 -18.13
CA GLN A 386 8.67 9.55 -16.94
C GLN A 386 7.80 9.22 -15.72
N LEU A 387 8.34 8.38 -14.85
CA LEU A 387 7.65 7.91 -13.65
C LEU A 387 8.34 8.48 -12.41
N ALA A 388 7.56 9.02 -11.49
CA ALA A 388 8.04 9.57 -10.23
C ALA A 388 7.18 9.09 -9.07
N PRO A 389 7.75 8.38 -8.09
CA PRO A 389 7.00 7.93 -6.93
C PRO A 389 6.66 9.10 -6.01
N SER A 390 5.48 9.04 -5.40
CA SER A 390 5.08 9.87 -4.27
C SER A 390 4.67 8.98 -3.09
N ALA A 391 4.22 9.57 -2.00
CA ALA A 391 3.84 8.81 -0.82
C ALA A 391 2.75 7.75 -1.06
N THR A 392 1.81 8.02 -1.97
CA THR A 392 0.61 7.20 -2.17
C THR A 392 0.33 6.82 -3.61
N LYS A 393 1.05 7.39 -4.57
CA LYS A 393 0.83 7.12 -6.00
C LYS A 393 2.11 7.27 -6.81
N LEU A 394 2.12 6.69 -8.00
CA LEU A 394 3.16 6.83 -8.98
C LEU A 394 2.71 7.87 -10.02
N HIS A 395 3.36 9.01 -10.06
CA HIS A 395 3.11 10.06 -11.05
C HIS A 395 3.65 9.66 -12.41
N ILE A 396 2.92 10.06 -13.46
CA ILE A 396 3.31 9.86 -14.86
C ILE A 396 3.36 11.21 -15.52
N SER A 397 4.45 11.47 -16.24
CA SER A 397 4.60 12.62 -17.12
C SER A 397 5.00 12.14 -18.52
N LEU A 398 4.23 12.54 -19.53
CA LEU A 398 4.42 12.13 -20.91
C LEU A 398 5.13 13.22 -21.71
N SER A 399 6.00 12.79 -22.64
CA SER A 399 6.59 13.63 -23.66
C SER A 399 6.50 12.95 -25.02
N LEU A 400 6.21 13.72 -26.08
CA LEU A 400 6.09 13.16 -27.43
C LEU A 400 7.48 12.77 -27.95
N GLU A 401 7.66 11.49 -28.26
CA GLU A 401 8.86 10.97 -28.92
C GLU A 401 8.69 10.96 -30.44
N ARG A 402 7.56 10.46 -30.93
CA ARG A 402 7.27 10.32 -32.35
C ARG A 402 5.77 10.43 -32.63
N LEU A 403 5.44 11.07 -33.75
CA LEU A 403 4.10 11.06 -34.33
C LEU A 403 4.19 10.57 -35.78
N SER A 404 3.32 9.65 -36.15
CA SER A 404 3.16 9.16 -37.53
C SER A 404 1.71 9.34 -37.93
N VAL A 405 1.44 9.85 -39.12
CA VAL A 405 0.09 10.13 -39.60
C VAL A 405 -0.19 9.51 -40.97
N GLN A 406 -1.45 9.14 -41.18
CA GLN A 406 -1.97 8.62 -42.43
C GLN A 406 -3.24 9.34 -42.79
N LEU A 407 -3.40 9.69 -44.07
CA LEU A 407 -4.63 10.29 -44.60
C LEU A 407 -5.73 9.24 -44.65
N VAL A 408 -6.88 9.55 -44.06
CA VAL A 408 -8.08 8.71 -44.13
C VAL A 408 -9.03 9.22 -45.19
N SER A 409 -9.30 10.54 -45.19
CA SER A 409 -10.19 11.18 -46.13
C SER A 409 -9.83 12.67 -46.33
N SER A 410 -10.15 13.20 -47.48
CA SER A 410 -9.97 14.62 -47.79
C SER A 410 -11.16 15.14 -48.58
N SER A 411 -11.61 16.35 -48.27
CA SER A 411 -12.69 17.03 -49.00
C SER A 411 -12.24 17.53 -50.39
N ALA A 412 -10.95 17.64 -50.64
CA ALA A 412 -10.39 18.10 -51.93
C ALA A 412 -9.65 16.94 -52.63
N HIS A 413 -8.33 16.92 -52.57
CA HIS A 413 -7.49 15.93 -53.22
C HIS A 413 -6.68 15.14 -52.18
N THR A 414 -6.30 13.92 -52.57
CA THR A 414 -5.35 13.10 -51.77
C THR A 414 -3.98 13.76 -51.78
N PHE A 415 -3.29 13.69 -50.69
CA PHE A 415 -1.94 14.21 -50.48
C PHE A 415 -1.13 13.29 -49.58
N ASP A 416 0.19 13.49 -49.56
CA ASP A 416 1.06 12.76 -48.64
C ASP A 416 1.00 13.39 -47.24
N ALA A 417 0.35 12.66 -46.31
CA ALA A 417 0.16 13.11 -44.93
C ALA A 417 1.47 13.23 -44.15
N SER A 418 2.55 12.56 -44.56
CA SER A 418 3.85 12.65 -43.89
C SER A 418 4.42 14.07 -43.85
N ARG A 419 4.02 14.92 -44.79
CA ARG A 419 4.39 16.34 -44.79
C ARG A 419 3.84 17.13 -43.60
N LEU A 420 2.81 16.61 -42.95
CA LEU A 420 2.17 17.22 -41.77
C LEU A 420 2.78 16.79 -40.45
N GLU A 421 3.64 15.74 -40.43
CA GLU A 421 4.13 15.14 -39.19
C GLU A 421 4.89 16.12 -38.29
N GLU A 422 5.75 16.97 -38.87
CA GLU A 422 6.51 17.96 -38.11
C GLU A 422 5.59 19.05 -37.50
N TRP A 423 4.70 19.58 -38.33
CA TRP A 423 3.71 20.58 -37.89
C TRP A 423 2.80 20.03 -36.80
N LEU A 424 2.19 18.85 -37.02
CA LEU A 424 1.34 18.20 -36.03
C LEU A 424 2.11 17.83 -34.75
N SER A 425 3.36 17.40 -34.87
CA SER A 425 4.21 17.12 -33.70
C SER A 425 4.40 18.35 -32.82
N SER A 426 4.57 19.53 -33.45
CA SER A 426 4.67 20.80 -32.72
C SER A 426 3.37 21.15 -31.99
N VAL A 427 2.23 21.00 -32.65
CA VAL A 427 0.91 21.25 -32.08
C VAL A 427 0.63 20.26 -30.93
N VAL A 428 0.90 18.97 -31.12
CA VAL A 428 0.72 17.92 -30.10
C VAL A 428 1.60 18.21 -28.89
N ARG A 429 2.87 18.56 -29.07
CA ARG A 429 3.77 18.89 -27.95
C ARG A 429 3.31 20.07 -27.13
N LEU A 430 2.75 21.10 -27.78
CA LEU A 430 2.44 22.37 -27.13
C LEU A 430 1.01 22.47 -26.60
N ALA A 431 0.06 21.71 -27.16
CA ALA A 431 -1.34 21.75 -26.75
C ALA A 431 -1.84 20.42 -26.16
N TYR A 432 -1.61 19.30 -26.85
CA TYR A 432 -2.19 18.02 -26.46
C TYR A 432 -1.47 17.38 -25.27
N VAL A 433 -0.13 17.25 -25.34
CA VAL A 433 0.66 16.63 -24.27
C VAL A 433 0.52 17.33 -22.92
N PRO A 434 0.55 18.67 -22.82
CA PRO A 434 0.30 19.36 -21.56
C PRO A 434 -1.07 19.03 -20.96
N LYS A 435 -2.11 18.94 -21.81
CA LYS A 435 -3.45 18.57 -21.36
C LYS A 435 -3.52 17.13 -20.87
N LEU A 436 -2.84 16.20 -21.56
CA LEU A 436 -2.72 14.82 -21.09
C LEU A 436 -2.06 14.75 -19.72
N ASN A 437 -0.98 15.48 -19.49
CA ASN A 437 -0.26 15.49 -18.23
C ASN A 437 -1.11 16.02 -17.08
N VAL A 438 -1.97 17.01 -17.34
CA VAL A 438 -2.96 17.46 -16.34
C VAL A 438 -3.94 16.34 -15.99
N ASN A 439 -4.46 15.62 -16.98
CA ASN A 439 -5.39 14.53 -16.74
C ASN A 439 -4.73 13.31 -16.05
N LEU A 440 -3.42 13.10 -16.28
CA LEU A 440 -2.62 12.05 -15.65
C LEU A 440 -2.18 12.38 -14.22
N ASP A 441 -2.49 13.56 -13.69
CA ASP A 441 -2.20 13.92 -12.29
C ASP A 441 -2.92 13.00 -11.27
N VAL A 442 -3.96 12.29 -11.71
CA VAL A 442 -4.57 11.21 -10.91
C VAL A 442 -3.55 10.15 -10.50
N GLY A 443 -2.53 9.90 -11.33
CA GLY A 443 -1.45 8.94 -11.10
C GLY A 443 -1.88 7.48 -11.11
N ILE A 444 -0.92 6.59 -10.90
CA ILE A 444 -1.17 5.16 -10.66
C ILE A 444 -1.26 4.96 -9.15
N PRO A 445 -2.37 4.41 -8.63
CA PRO A 445 -2.53 4.20 -7.21
C PRO A 445 -1.59 3.12 -6.68
N LEU A 446 -1.02 3.36 -5.50
CA LEU A 446 -0.21 2.40 -4.78
C LEU A 446 -1.00 1.84 -3.59
N PRO A 447 -0.89 0.53 -3.28
CA PRO A 447 -1.44 -0.01 -2.05
C PRO A 447 -0.72 0.61 -0.85
N LYS A 448 -1.45 0.88 0.23
CA LYS A 448 -0.85 1.34 1.49
C LYS A 448 -0.18 0.17 2.19
N VAL A 449 1.11 0.26 2.43
CA VAL A 449 1.90 -0.80 3.07
C VAL A 449 2.40 -0.28 4.40
N LEU A 450 1.75 -0.66 5.50
CA LEU A 450 2.00 -0.10 6.83
C LEU A 450 2.09 1.44 6.78
N ASN A 451 3.19 2.01 7.25
CA ASN A 451 3.48 3.45 7.16
C ASN A 451 4.62 3.75 6.17
N VAL A 452 4.87 2.85 5.22
CA VAL A 452 5.94 3.04 4.24
C VAL A 452 5.63 4.22 3.33
N ASN A 453 6.57 5.16 3.23
CA ASN A 453 6.47 6.32 2.36
C ASN A 453 7.28 6.08 1.09
N PHE A 454 6.62 5.99 -0.05
CA PHE A 454 7.25 5.73 -1.34
C PHE A 454 7.84 6.97 -2.03
N ALA A 455 7.75 8.17 -1.44
CA ALA A 455 8.22 9.41 -2.08
C ALA A 455 9.71 9.37 -2.48
N ASN A 456 10.52 8.66 -1.70
CA ASN A 456 11.96 8.51 -1.96
C ASN A 456 12.34 7.09 -2.40
N ALA A 457 11.38 6.33 -2.95
CA ALA A 457 11.63 4.98 -3.41
C ALA A 457 12.57 4.97 -4.62
N ALA A 458 13.49 4.02 -4.63
CA ALA A 458 14.21 3.67 -5.84
C ALA A 458 13.23 2.99 -6.81
N LEU A 459 13.20 3.45 -8.06
CA LEU A 459 12.30 2.96 -9.08
C LEU A 459 13.08 2.17 -10.14
N ALA A 460 12.61 0.96 -10.42
CA ALA A 460 13.13 0.12 -11.50
C ALA A 460 11.98 -0.31 -12.42
N ILE A 461 12.16 -0.12 -13.73
CA ILE A 461 11.23 -0.62 -14.75
C ILE A 461 11.75 -1.98 -15.21
N ILE A 462 10.94 -3.00 -14.99
CA ILE A 462 11.17 -4.37 -15.43
C ILE A 462 10.17 -4.75 -16.53
N GLU A 463 10.24 -5.96 -17.04
CA GLU A 463 9.26 -6.44 -18.02
C GLU A 463 7.86 -6.51 -17.38
N ASN A 464 6.92 -5.75 -17.93
CA ASN A 464 5.51 -5.65 -17.53
C ASN A 464 5.25 -5.17 -16.09
N ALA A 465 6.22 -4.54 -15.44
CA ALA A 465 6.01 -3.95 -14.12
C ALA A 465 7.02 -2.85 -13.78
N VAL A 466 6.67 -2.07 -12.77
CA VAL A 466 7.56 -1.13 -12.07
C VAL A 466 7.74 -1.62 -10.64
N VAL A 467 8.96 -1.64 -10.17
CA VAL A 467 9.31 -2.01 -8.80
C VAL A 467 9.77 -0.78 -8.05
N LEU A 468 9.13 -0.50 -6.92
CA LEU A 468 9.49 0.55 -5.98
C LEU A 468 10.15 -0.09 -4.77
N THR A 469 11.36 0.36 -4.41
CA THR A 469 12.13 -0.15 -3.29
C THR A 469 12.43 0.98 -2.31
N VAL A 470 12.13 0.76 -1.04
CA VAL A 470 12.35 1.72 0.05
C VAL A 470 13.24 1.08 1.10
N PRO A 471 14.31 1.74 1.58
CA PRO A 471 15.06 1.27 2.75
C PRO A 471 14.16 1.21 3.99
N SER A 472 14.30 0.14 4.78
CA SER A 472 13.55 -0.09 6.02
C SER A 472 14.19 0.57 7.21
#